data_44e4caeb2d63a35d727b7e9724e371b5
#
_entry.id   44e4caeb2d63a35d727b7e9724e371b5
#
_cell.length_a   1.000
_cell.length_b   1.000
_cell.length_c   1.000
_cell.angle_alpha   90.00
_cell.angle_beta   90.00
_cell.angle_gamma   90.00
#
_symmetry.space_group_name_H-M   'P 1'
#
loop_
_entity.id
_entity.type
_entity.pdbx_description
1 polymer ?
#
loop_
_entity_poly.entity_id
_entity_poly.type
_entity_poly.pdbx_seq_one_letter_code
_entity_poly.pdbx_strand_id
1 'polypeptide(L)'
;LFTDYTFGLWTNAEEPQLVTFAKAYSGLNDAEILELDRWIRRNTLQRFGPARSLKTELVFEIGFEGIHPSKRHKSGIAVRFPRILRWRRDKPADEADSLQTAMALIENR
;
A
#
# COMPACT_ATOMS: atom_id res chain seq x y z
N LEU A 1 14.11 -5.87 -11.55
CA LEU A 1 12.79 -5.32 -11.23
C LEU A 1 12.21 -6.00 -10.00
N PHE A 2 11.38 -5.29 -9.28
CA PHE A 2 10.73 -5.82 -8.10
C PHE A 2 9.49 -6.62 -8.49
N THR A 3 9.18 -7.67 -7.73
CA THR A 3 8.09 -8.58 -8.06
C THR A 3 6.77 -8.20 -7.40
N ASP A 4 6.83 -7.54 -6.25
CA ASP A 4 5.62 -7.05 -5.57
C ASP A 4 5.92 -5.81 -4.75
N TYR A 5 4.85 -5.11 -4.38
CA TYR A 5 4.91 -3.91 -3.56
C TYR A 5 3.99 -4.08 -2.37
N THR A 6 4.44 -3.59 -1.22
CA THR A 6 3.63 -3.62 0.00
C THR A 6 3.05 -2.23 0.24
N PHE A 7 1.75 -2.17 0.43
CA PHE A 7 1.01 -0.94 0.65
C PHE A 7 0.49 -0.88 2.07
N GLY A 8 0.49 0.32 2.64
CA GLY A 8 0.04 0.53 4.00
C GLY A 8 -1.09 1.54 4.10
N LEU A 9 -1.74 1.50 5.25
CA LEU A 9 -2.75 2.49 5.65
C LEU A 9 -2.29 3.15 6.94
N TRP A 10 -2.69 4.40 7.13
CA TRP A 10 -2.33 5.13 8.33
C TRP A 10 -3.18 4.69 9.52
N THR A 11 -2.57 4.62 10.71
CA THR A 11 -3.32 4.52 11.95
C THR A 11 -3.97 5.88 12.26
N ASN A 12 -4.99 5.86 13.15
CA ASN A 12 -5.67 7.09 13.56
C ASN A 12 -5.16 7.65 14.90
N ALA A 13 -3.91 7.32 15.25
CA ALA A 13 -3.25 7.82 16.44
C ALA A 13 -2.76 9.26 16.25
N GLU A 14 -2.39 9.94 17.35
CA GLU A 14 -1.82 11.29 17.27
C GLU A 14 -0.55 11.31 16.41
N GLU A 15 0.28 10.28 16.53
CA GLU A 15 1.43 10.09 15.67
C GLU A 15 1.11 8.92 14.73
N PRO A 16 0.53 9.21 13.54
CA PRO A 16 0.12 8.13 12.64
C PRO A 16 1.31 7.32 12.16
N GLN A 17 1.09 6.02 12.03
CA GLN A 17 2.07 5.09 11.48
C GLN A 17 1.42 4.29 10.36
N LEU A 18 2.23 3.85 9.40
CA LEU A 18 1.75 2.97 8.34
C LEU A 18 1.73 1.53 8.83
N VAL A 19 0.61 0.87 8.59
CA VAL A 19 0.45 -0.55 8.88
C VAL A 19 0.17 -1.25 7.54
N THR A 20 0.86 -2.35 7.30
CA THR A 20 0.69 -3.12 6.06
C THR A 20 -0.76 -3.51 5.85
N PHE A 21 -1.28 -3.20 4.67
CA PHE A 21 -2.64 -3.48 4.28
C PHE A 21 -2.72 -4.56 3.21
N ALA A 22 -1.92 -4.43 2.15
CA ALA A 22 -2.00 -5.33 1.01
C ALA A 22 -0.66 -5.40 0.27
N LYS A 23 -0.44 -6.51 -0.43
CA LYS A 23 0.65 -6.66 -1.39
C LYS A 23 0.04 -6.81 -2.77
N ALA A 24 0.55 -6.06 -3.73
CA ALA A 24 0.09 -6.16 -5.10
C ALA A 24 1.26 -5.89 -6.06
N TYR A 25 1.17 -6.44 -7.26
CA TYR A 25 2.20 -6.26 -8.27
C TYR A 25 1.64 -5.91 -9.65
N SER A 26 0.36 -6.13 -9.87
CA SER A 26 -0.26 -5.88 -11.17
C SER A 26 -1.02 -4.57 -11.19
N GLY A 27 -1.16 -3.98 -12.36
CA GLY A 27 -1.96 -2.79 -12.58
C GLY A 27 -1.19 -1.57 -13.08
N LEU A 28 0.14 -1.59 -13.04
CA LEU A 28 0.97 -0.54 -13.63
C LEU A 28 1.39 -0.95 -15.04
N ASN A 29 1.54 0.03 -15.93
CA ASN A 29 2.10 -0.22 -17.25
C ASN A 29 3.64 -0.27 -17.16
N ASP A 30 4.30 -0.67 -18.26
CA ASP A 30 5.75 -0.86 -18.27
C ASP A 30 6.52 0.41 -17.95
N ALA A 31 6.07 1.55 -18.44
CA ALA A 31 6.73 2.84 -18.15
C ALA A 31 6.64 3.18 -16.67
N GLU A 32 5.48 2.95 -16.05
CA GLU A 32 5.28 3.18 -14.63
C GLU A 32 6.15 2.24 -13.78
N ILE A 33 6.26 0.97 -14.18
CA ILE A 33 7.11 0.00 -13.49
C ILE A 33 8.56 0.47 -13.49
N LEU A 34 9.07 0.93 -14.63
CA LEU A 34 10.45 1.43 -14.74
C LEU A 34 10.64 2.68 -13.88
N GLU A 35 9.72 3.59 -13.91
CA GLU A 35 9.77 4.81 -13.11
C GLU A 35 9.77 4.49 -11.62
N LEU A 36 8.89 3.57 -11.21
CA LEU A 36 8.80 3.15 -9.82
C LEU A 36 10.07 2.43 -9.37
N ASP A 37 10.63 1.58 -10.22
CA ASP A 37 11.89 0.90 -9.93
C ASP A 37 13.02 1.89 -9.65
N ARG A 38 13.13 2.94 -10.47
CA ARG A 38 14.13 3.99 -10.26
C ARG A 38 13.90 4.72 -8.95
N TRP A 39 12.65 5.05 -8.65
CA TRP A 39 12.30 5.73 -7.41
C TRP A 39 12.66 4.87 -6.19
N ILE A 40 12.31 3.59 -6.23
CA ILE A 40 12.61 2.65 -5.14
C ILE A 40 14.12 2.62 -4.86
N ARG A 41 14.94 2.53 -5.90
CA ARG A 41 16.39 2.44 -5.74
C ARG A 41 16.99 3.70 -5.14
N ARG A 42 16.39 4.85 -5.38
CA ARG A 42 16.85 6.13 -4.82
C ARG A 42 16.31 6.40 -3.41
N ASN A 43 15.23 5.76 -3.03
CA ASN A 43 14.50 6.05 -1.80
C ASN A 43 14.43 4.87 -0.84
N THR A 44 15.33 3.93 -0.96
CA THR A 44 15.45 2.80 -0.04
C THR A 44 16.07 3.29 1.26
N LEU A 45 15.37 3.06 2.38
CA LEU A 45 15.86 3.38 3.71
C LEU A 45 16.70 2.24 4.27
N GLN A 46 16.25 1.00 4.03
CA GLN A 46 16.90 -0.18 4.57
C GLN A 46 16.60 -1.39 3.69
N ARG A 47 17.56 -2.32 3.63
CA ARG A 47 17.42 -3.58 2.91
C ARG A 47 17.31 -4.74 3.87
N PHE A 48 16.41 -5.68 3.55
CA PHE A 48 16.20 -6.90 4.30
C PHE A 48 16.22 -8.08 3.31
N GLY A 49 17.41 -8.52 2.89
CA GLY A 49 17.52 -9.50 1.81
C GLY A 49 16.94 -8.93 0.50
N PRO A 50 15.96 -9.60 -0.13
CA PRO A 50 15.33 -9.08 -1.35
C PRO A 50 14.32 -7.95 -1.08
N ALA A 51 13.91 -7.78 0.18
CA ALA A 51 12.94 -6.74 0.55
C ALA A 51 13.62 -5.42 0.86
N ARG A 52 12.89 -4.32 0.68
CA ARG A 52 13.37 -2.96 0.97
C ARG A 52 12.31 -2.17 1.71
N SER A 53 12.72 -1.43 2.75
CA SER A 53 11.84 -0.42 3.30
C SER A 53 12.12 0.91 2.61
N LEU A 54 11.06 1.66 2.32
CA LEU A 54 11.12 2.84 1.46
C LEU A 54 10.64 4.07 2.21
N LYS A 55 11.02 5.25 1.70
CA LYS A 55 10.38 6.48 2.13
C LYS A 55 8.89 6.40 1.80
N THR A 56 8.04 6.87 2.71
CA THR A 56 6.60 6.78 2.56
C THR A 56 6.04 8.04 1.92
N GLU A 57 6.28 8.20 0.63
CA GLU A 57 5.93 9.41 -0.11
C GLU A 57 4.91 9.17 -1.22
N LEU A 58 4.84 7.95 -1.76
CA LEU A 58 4.00 7.66 -2.92
C LEU A 58 2.63 7.12 -2.49
N VAL A 59 1.60 7.47 -3.28
CA VAL A 59 0.23 7.03 -3.05
C VAL A 59 -0.30 6.33 -4.28
N PHE A 60 -0.95 5.19 -4.07
CA PHE A 60 -1.56 4.39 -5.13
C PHE A 60 -2.99 4.05 -4.76
N GLU A 61 -3.84 3.94 -5.76
CA GLU A 61 -5.20 3.46 -5.57
C GLU A 61 -5.19 1.93 -5.73
N ILE A 62 -5.68 1.23 -4.71
CA ILE A 62 -5.70 -0.23 -4.69
C ILE A 62 -7.14 -0.71 -4.82
N GLY A 63 -7.38 -1.58 -5.80
CA GLY A 63 -8.65 -2.26 -5.93
C GLY A 63 -8.55 -3.68 -5.40
N PHE A 64 -9.67 -4.25 -4.99
CA PHE A 64 -9.74 -5.63 -4.51
C PHE A 64 -11.14 -6.18 -4.71
N GLU A 65 -11.27 -7.51 -4.69
CA GLU A 65 -12.55 -8.18 -4.89
C GLU A 65 -13.34 -8.34 -3.58
N GLY A 66 -12.64 -8.37 -2.45
CA GLY A 66 -13.30 -8.51 -1.17
C GLY A 66 -12.43 -8.00 -0.04
N ILE A 67 -13.07 -7.57 1.04
CA ILE A 67 -12.41 -7.12 2.24
C ILE A 67 -13.10 -7.74 3.45
N HIS A 68 -12.32 -8.24 4.40
CA HIS A 68 -12.87 -8.93 5.57
C HIS A 68 -11.94 -8.82 6.76
N PRO A 69 -12.47 -9.01 8.00
CA PRO A 69 -11.63 -8.99 9.19
C PRO A 69 -10.62 -10.14 9.17
N SER A 70 -9.44 -9.91 9.73
CA SER A 70 -8.41 -10.94 9.80
C SER A 70 -7.61 -10.80 11.08
N LYS A 71 -7.52 -11.89 11.84
CA LYS A 71 -6.70 -11.95 13.04
C LYS A 71 -5.21 -12.18 12.72
N ARG A 72 -4.91 -12.57 11.48
CA ARG A 72 -3.53 -12.87 11.06
C ARG A 72 -2.74 -11.64 10.66
N HIS A 73 -3.43 -10.54 10.36
CA HIS A 73 -2.81 -9.31 9.88
C HIS A 73 -2.79 -8.26 10.98
N LYS A 74 -1.68 -7.52 11.09
CA LYS A 74 -1.57 -6.43 12.07
C LYS A 74 -2.62 -5.36 11.86
N SER A 75 -3.03 -5.15 10.61
CA SER A 75 -4.10 -4.19 10.28
C SER A 75 -5.48 -4.65 10.78
N GLY A 76 -5.65 -5.94 11.07
CA GLY A 76 -6.95 -6.52 11.39
C GLY A 76 -7.80 -6.76 10.15
N ILE A 77 -7.27 -6.56 8.96
CA ILE A 77 -8.00 -6.60 7.70
C ILE A 77 -7.24 -7.45 6.68
N ALA A 78 -7.98 -8.23 5.89
CA ALA A 78 -7.43 -8.92 4.74
C ALA A 78 -8.25 -8.55 3.50
N VAL A 79 -7.58 -8.45 2.35
CA VAL A 79 -8.23 -8.19 1.07
C VAL A 79 -7.94 -9.33 0.11
N ARG A 80 -8.91 -9.59 -0.79
CA ARG A 80 -8.77 -10.62 -1.82
C ARG A 80 -8.48 -10.00 -3.17
N PHE A 81 -7.49 -10.58 -3.84
CA PHE A 81 -7.08 -10.16 -5.18
C PHE A 81 -6.79 -8.67 -5.28
N PRO A 82 -5.87 -8.15 -4.44
CA PRO A 82 -5.52 -6.74 -4.52
C PRO A 82 -4.75 -6.45 -5.81
N ARG A 83 -5.02 -5.28 -6.38
CA ARG A 83 -4.34 -4.83 -7.58
C ARG A 83 -4.19 -3.31 -7.55
N ILE A 84 -3.20 -2.80 -8.27
CA ILE A 84 -2.98 -1.37 -8.39
C ILE A 84 -3.91 -0.86 -9.49
N LEU A 85 -4.78 0.10 -9.17
CA LEU A 85 -5.66 0.72 -10.14
C LEU A 85 -4.99 1.89 -10.83
N ARG A 86 -4.26 2.70 -10.07
CA ARG A 86 -3.49 3.81 -10.63
C ARG A 86 -2.54 4.41 -9.60
N TRP A 87 -1.52 5.08 -10.10
CA TRP A 87 -0.58 5.86 -9.31
C TRP A 87 -1.18 7.24 -9.06
N ARG A 88 -1.43 7.57 -7.80
CA ARG A 88 -2.04 8.85 -7.41
C ARG A 88 -0.93 9.89 -7.15
N ARG A 89 -0.43 10.47 -8.24
CA ARG A 89 0.65 11.47 -8.18
C ARG A 89 0.16 12.81 -7.64
N ASP A 90 -1.14 13.01 -7.65
CA ASP A 90 -1.83 14.20 -7.16
C ASP A 90 -1.98 14.24 -5.65
N LYS A 91 -1.74 13.11 -4.98
CA LYS A 91 -2.06 12.95 -3.58
C LYS A 91 -0.80 12.82 -2.73
N PRO A 92 -0.59 13.71 -1.73
CA PRO A 92 0.52 13.52 -0.80
C PRO A 92 0.27 12.34 0.15
N ALA A 93 1.35 11.77 0.66
CA ALA A 93 1.27 10.54 1.47
C ALA A 93 0.42 10.71 2.72
N ASP A 94 0.45 11.88 3.35
CA ASP A 94 -0.33 12.14 4.57
C ASP A 94 -1.84 12.20 4.32
N GLU A 95 -2.26 12.25 3.06
CA GLU A 95 -3.68 12.21 2.69
C GLU A 95 -4.14 10.81 2.27
N ALA A 96 -3.26 9.82 2.32
CA ALA A 96 -3.66 8.44 2.03
C ALA A 96 -4.63 7.93 3.10
N ASP A 97 -5.40 6.92 2.73
CA ASP A 97 -6.46 6.40 3.60
C ASP A 97 -5.92 5.80 4.90
N SER A 98 -6.80 5.71 5.88
CA SER A 98 -6.52 5.15 7.20
C SER A 98 -7.15 3.78 7.37
N LEU A 99 -6.71 3.07 8.41
CA LEU A 99 -7.32 1.79 8.81
C LEU A 99 -8.80 1.97 9.10
N GLN A 100 -9.19 3.08 9.72
CA GLN A 100 -10.59 3.34 10.04
C GLN A 100 -11.44 3.43 8.79
N THR A 101 -10.96 4.10 7.74
CA THR A 101 -11.65 4.19 6.46
C THR A 101 -11.84 2.80 5.85
N ALA A 102 -10.83 1.96 5.89
CA ALA A 102 -10.91 0.60 5.35
C ALA A 102 -11.88 -0.26 6.17
N MET A 103 -11.86 -0.14 7.50
CA MET A 103 -12.77 -0.88 8.37
C MET A 103 -14.23 -0.54 8.07
N ALA A 104 -14.50 0.73 7.75
CA ALA A 104 -15.86 1.15 7.40
C ALA A 104 -16.39 0.43 6.16
N LEU A 105 -15.52 0.04 5.23
CA LEU A 105 -15.93 -0.73 4.06
C LEU A 105 -16.46 -2.11 4.45
N ILE A 106 -15.91 -2.71 5.49
CA ILE A 106 -16.40 -4.00 6.00
C ILE A 106 -17.79 -3.84 6.63
N GLU A 107 -17.94 -2.80 7.44
CA GLU A 107 -19.18 -2.56 8.19
C GLU A 107 -20.37 -2.23 7.30
N ASN A 108 -20.12 -1.67 6.12
CA ASN A 108 -21.15 -1.25 5.17
C ASN A 108 -21.48 -2.30 4.09
N ARG A 109 -21.09 -3.54 4.29
CA ARG A 109 -21.34 -4.63 3.32
C ARG A 109 -22.64 -5.36 3.59
#